data_4b3046a0cfd8898d8cfbce8e5ef8ec17
#
_entry.id   4b3046a0cfd8898d8cfbce8e5ef8ec17
#
_cell.length_a   1.000
_cell.length_b   1.000
_cell.length_c   1.000
_cell.angle_alpha   90.00
_cell.angle_beta   90.00
_cell.angle_gamma   90.00
#
_symmetry.space_group_name_H-M   'P 1'
#
loop_
_entity.id
_entity.type
_entity.pdbx_description
1 polymer ?
#
loop_
_entity_poly.entity_id
_entity_poly.type
_entity_poly.pdbx_seq_one_letter_code
_entity_poly.pdbx_strand_id
1 'polypeptide(L)'
;MTPDRRTLLSQAGLAALAVGTGALAGCSAPTRTSPGAPPAGNTLSIPASRIPVGGGVILDEANFVVTQPTEGEFKAFNKMCTHQGCPVSDIQGTDIHCKCHGAKFSIADGSVTNGPATKPLKAAKAELDGDQVKVSA
;
A
#
# COMPACT_ATOMS: atom_id res chain seq x y z
N MET A 1 45.44 -28.69 1.69
CA MET A 1 46.04 -28.95 3.00
C MET A 1 44.97 -28.73 4.06
N THR A 2 44.37 -29.82 4.48
CA THR A 2 43.58 -30.03 5.69
C THR A 2 44.55 -30.24 6.85
N PRO A 3 44.11 -30.43 8.10
CA PRO A 3 42.93 -30.05 8.88
C PRO A 3 43.38 -29.52 10.26
N ASP A 4 42.51 -29.22 11.18
CA ASP A 4 42.48 -29.96 12.44
C ASP A 4 41.25 -29.69 13.30
N ARG A 5 40.76 -30.77 13.71
CA ARG A 5 39.74 -31.09 14.68
C ARG A 5 40.31 -31.04 16.10
N ARG A 6 39.35 -31.03 17.04
CA ARG A 6 39.38 -31.43 18.44
C ARG A 6 39.74 -30.35 19.43
N THR A 7 38.89 -30.18 20.45
CA THR A 7 38.75 -30.93 21.68
C THR A 7 37.56 -30.40 22.46
N LEU A 8 36.46 -31.03 22.71
CA LEU A 8 36.08 -31.98 23.73
C LEU A 8 36.46 -31.61 25.18
N LEU A 9 35.47 -31.84 26.01
CA LEU A 9 35.40 -32.16 27.44
C LEU A 9 34.97 -30.98 28.31
N SER A 10 33.70 -30.97 28.76
CA SER A 10 33.21 -31.78 29.88
C SER A 10 33.66 -31.25 31.24
N GLN A 11 32.73 -30.66 32.00
CA GLN A 11 32.69 -30.93 33.43
C GLN A 11 31.28 -30.74 33.98
N ALA A 12 30.81 -31.80 34.55
CA ALA A 12 29.63 -31.89 35.38
C ALA A 12 29.91 -31.32 36.78
N GLY A 13 28.97 -30.64 37.35
CA GLY A 13 29.02 -30.20 38.74
C GLY A 13 27.63 -30.21 39.33
N LEU A 14 27.44 -31.09 40.29
CA LEU A 14 26.21 -31.42 41.00
C LEU A 14 25.81 -30.38 42.05
N ALA A 15 24.49 -30.23 42.20
CA ALA A 15 23.69 -30.06 43.42
C ALA A 15 23.82 -28.82 44.28
N ALA A 16 22.68 -28.10 44.40
CA ALA A 16 22.11 -27.71 45.69
C ALA A 16 20.63 -27.37 45.53
N LEU A 17 19.79 -28.10 46.23
CA LEU A 17 18.40 -27.85 46.48
C LEU A 17 18.25 -26.59 47.38
N ALA A 18 17.51 -25.59 46.95
CA ALA A 18 16.94 -24.58 47.81
C ALA A 18 15.48 -24.39 47.44
N VAL A 19 14.62 -24.87 48.29
CA VAL A 19 13.18 -24.57 48.30
C VAL A 19 13.00 -23.13 48.71
N GLY A 20 12.47 -22.30 47.86
CA GLY A 20 12.10 -20.91 48.13
C GLY A 20 10.76 -20.63 47.49
N THR A 21 9.75 -20.56 48.34
CA THR A 21 8.37 -20.14 48.04
C THR A 21 8.29 -18.69 47.55
N GLY A 22 7.49 -18.46 46.54
CA GLY A 22 6.72 -17.24 46.37
C GLY A 22 7.31 -16.14 45.51
N ALA A 23 6.68 -15.92 44.38
CA ALA A 23 6.15 -14.69 43.88
C ALA A 23 5.80 -14.87 42.40
N LEU A 24 4.55 -14.80 42.07
CA LEU A 24 4.03 -14.62 40.73
C LEU A 24 4.45 -13.23 40.25
N ALA A 25 5.63 -13.10 39.66
CA ALA A 25 5.98 -11.93 38.91
C ALA A 25 5.53 -12.17 37.47
N GLY A 26 4.42 -11.55 37.09
CA GLY A 26 3.91 -11.50 35.74
C GLY A 26 5.00 -10.93 34.84
N CYS A 27 5.47 -11.71 33.90
CA CYS A 27 6.24 -11.22 32.78
C CYS A 27 5.31 -10.38 31.89
N SER A 28 5.22 -9.10 32.21
CA SER A 28 4.72 -8.11 31.25
C SER A 28 5.76 -8.04 30.13
N ALA A 29 5.48 -8.72 29.04
CA ALA A 29 6.20 -8.50 27.80
C ALA A 29 6.08 -7.01 27.45
N PRO A 30 7.17 -6.33 27.07
CA PRO A 30 7.07 -4.97 26.58
C PRO A 30 6.20 -5.01 25.33
N THR A 31 5.00 -4.47 25.44
CA THR A 31 4.15 -4.17 24.28
C THR A 31 4.96 -3.22 23.42
N ARG A 32 5.50 -3.72 22.32
CA ARG A 32 6.02 -2.87 21.26
C ARG A 32 4.83 -2.07 20.74
N THR A 33 4.69 -0.87 21.21
CA THR A 33 3.81 0.11 20.62
C THR A 33 4.40 0.42 19.25
N SER A 34 3.93 -0.26 18.24
CA SER A 34 4.14 0.16 16.85
C SER A 34 3.49 1.54 16.72
N PRO A 35 4.22 2.55 16.24
CA PRO A 35 3.61 3.85 15.97
C PRO A 35 2.51 3.67 14.93
N GLY A 36 1.26 3.90 15.38
CA GLY A 36 0.11 4.19 14.55
C GLY A 36 -0.09 3.31 13.33
N ALA A 37 -0.69 2.12 13.51
CA ALA A 37 -1.40 1.53 12.40
C ALA A 37 -2.52 2.52 12.01
N PRO A 38 -2.55 3.01 10.75
CA PRO A 38 -3.69 3.81 10.31
C PRO A 38 -4.95 2.96 10.42
N PRO A 39 -6.13 3.58 10.67
CA PRO A 39 -7.39 2.85 10.72
C PRO A 39 -7.55 2.08 9.43
N ALA A 40 -8.08 0.86 9.53
CA ALA A 40 -8.33 -0.06 8.43
C ALA A 40 -9.36 0.50 7.44
N GLY A 41 -8.98 1.50 6.67
CA GLY A 41 -9.55 1.84 5.39
C GLY A 41 -8.69 1.15 4.33
N ASN A 42 -9.28 0.72 3.23
CA ASN A 42 -8.60 0.07 2.12
C ASN A 42 -7.37 0.88 1.65
N THR A 43 -6.26 0.73 2.36
CA THR A 43 -4.99 1.32 1.97
C THR A 43 -4.24 0.28 1.16
N LEU A 44 -3.93 0.64 -0.07
CA LEU A 44 -3.16 -0.18 -0.99
C LEU A 44 -1.81 0.48 -1.23
N SER A 45 -0.75 -0.31 -1.33
CA SER A 45 0.57 0.17 -1.72
C SER A 45 0.98 -0.45 -3.04
N ILE A 46 1.45 0.38 -3.96
CA ILE A 46 1.96 -0.06 -5.27
C ILE A 46 3.32 0.59 -5.53
N PRO A 47 4.26 -0.12 -6.17
CA PRO A 47 5.53 0.48 -6.56
C PRO A 47 5.32 1.69 -7.48
N ALA A 48 5.97 2.81 -7.17
CA ALA A 48 5.90 4.03 -7.99
C ALA A 48 6.35 3.78 -9.44
N SER A 49 7.31 2.87 -9.63
CA SER A 49 7.81 2.46 -10.95
C SER A 49 6.76 1.78 -11.85
N ARG A 50 5.65 1.31 -11.28
CA ARG A 50 4.53 0.76 -12.07
C ARG A 50 3.61 1.83 -12.65
N ILE A 51 3.73 3.07 -12.21
CA ILE A 51 2.86 4.17 -12.62
C ILE A 51 3.62 5.03 -13.63
N PRO A 52 3.30 4.94 -14.93
CA PRO A 52 4.02 5.67 -15.95
C PRO A 52 3.80 7.18 -15.82
N VAL A 53 4.84 7.97 -16.07
CA VAL A 53 4.76 9.44 -16.16
C VAL A 53 3.90 9.83 -17.37
N GLY A 54 3.02 10.78 -17.20
CA GLY A 54 2.03 11.17 -18.21
C GLY A 54 0.92 10.15 -18.45
N GLY A 55 0.72 9.22 -17.51
CA GLY A 55 -0.27 8.15 -17.59
C GLY A 55 -0.73 7.68 -16.22
N GLY A 56 -0.96 6.38 -16.08
CA GLY A 56 -1.39 5.79 -14.81
C GLY A 56 -1.69 4.31 -14.92
N VAL A 57 -2.19 3.74 -13.85
CA VAL A 57 -2.64 2.34 -13.76
C VAL A 57 -4.03 2.25 -13.16
N ILE A 58 -4.82 1.32 -13.67
CA ILE A 58 -6.12 0.95 -13.08
C ILE A 58 -5.89 -0.27 -12.22
N LEU A 59 -6.32 -0.20 -10.97
CA LEU A 59 -6.15 -1.29 -10.02
C LEU A 59 -7.42 -2.13 -10.00
N ASP A 60 -7.38 -3.31 -10.64
CA ASP A 60 -8.56 -4.17 -10.77
C ASP A 60 -8.97 -4.75 -9.42
N GLU A 61 -8.01 -5.02 -8.54
CA GLU A 61 -8.23 -5.57 -7.19
C GLU A 61 -8.73 -4.52 -6.19
N ALA A 62 -8.66 -3.24 -6.56
CA ALA A 62 -9.11 -2.13 -5.75
C ALA A 62 -9.92 -1.15 -6.59
N ASN A 63 -10.76 -0.36 -5.94
CA ASN A 63 -11.61 0.60 -6.64
C ASN A 63 -10.87 1.91 -6.98
N PHE A 64 -9.59 1.82 -7.41
CA PHE A 64 -8.77 2.99 -7.65
C PHE A 64 -8.14 3.01 -9.04
N VAL A 65 -7.97 4.22 -9.55
CA VAL A 65 -7.04 4.57 -10.62
C VAL A 65 -5.95 5.42 -9.99
N VAL A 66 -4.69 5.11 -10.28
CA VAL A 66 -3.54 5.90 -9.82
C VAL A 66 -2.81 6.44 -11.02
N THR A 67 -2.56 7.73 -11.04
CA THR A 67 -1.96 8.44 -12.16
C THR A 67 -0.70 9.18 -11.73
N GLN A 68 0.17 9.45 -12.70
CA GLN A 68 1.36 10.26 -12.53
C GLN A 68 1.42 11.32 -13.64
N PRO A 69 0.71 12.45 -13.48
CA PRO A 69 0.67 13.50 -14.51
C PRO A 69 2.05 14.05 -14.84
N THR A 70 2.86 14.28 -13.83
CA THR A 70 4.27 14.70 -13.91
C THR A 70 5.11 13.78 -13.03
N GLU A 71 6.38 13.67 -13.33
CA GLU A 71 7.32 12.83 -12.58
C GLU A 71 7.30 13.16 -11.09
N GLY A 72 7.04 12.13 -10.27
CA GLY A 72 6.96 12.24 -8.81
C GLY A 72 5.63 12.79 -8.28
N GLU A 73 4.71 13.21 -9.12
CA GLU A 73 3.38 13.68 -8.71
C GLU A 73 2.34 12.58 -8.92
N PHE A 74 1.84 12.01 -7.84
CA PHE A 74 0.85 10.94 -7.88
C PHE A 74 -0.53 11.45 -7.51
N LYS A 75 -1.53 11.01 -8.27
CA LYS A 75 -2.95 11.25 -7.99
C LYS A 75 -3.68 9.91 -7.91
N ALA A 76 -4.72 9.85 -7.14
CA ALA A 76 -5.61 8.70 -7.11
C ALA A 76 -7.07 9.14 -7.22
N PHE A 77 -7.86 8.30 -7.87
CA PHE A 77 -9.29 8.51 -8.04
C PHE A 77 -10.02 7.19 -7.85
N ASN A 78 -11.27 7.27 -7.42
CA ASN A 78 -12.16 6.11 -7.47
C ASN A 78 -12.40 5.76 -8.95
N LYS A 79 -12.29 4.47 -9.30
CA LYS A 79 -12.45 4.03 -10.69
C LYS A 79 -13.90 4.00 -11.18
N MET A 80 -14.88 4.30 -10.32
CA MET A 80 -16.28 4.32 -10.71
C MET A 80 -16.63 5.60 -11.44
N CYS A 81 -17.00 5.48 -12.71
CA CYS A 81 -17.41 6.59 -13.56
C CYS A 81 -18.63 7.30 -12.97
N THR A 82 -18.59 8.63 -12.92
CA THR A 82 -19.62 9.46 -12.31
C THR A 82 -20.87 9.62 -13.17
N HIS A 83 -20.88 9.06 -14.39
CA HIS A 83 -22.08 9.02 -15.23
C HIS A 83 -23.10 7.99 -14.72
N GLN A 84 -22.75 6.70 -14.73
CA GLN A 84 -23.64 5.58 -14.33
C GLN A 84 -22.91 4.48 -13.54
N GLY A 85 -21.79 4.80 -12.90
CA GLY A 85 -21.11 3.86 -12.03
C GLY A 85 -20.35 2.71 -12.73
N CYS A 86 -20.14 2.77 -14.04
CA CYS A 86 -19.24 1.83 -14.71
C CYS A 86 -17.81 2.05 -14.24
N PRO A 87 -17.00 0.99 -14.07
CA PRO A 87 -15.58 1.18 -13.84
C PRO A 87 -14.91 1.78 -15.08
N VAL A 88 -14.02 2.75 -14.89
CA VAL A 88 -13.12 3.18 -15.96
C VAL A 88 -12.23 2.02 -16.35
N SER A 89 -11.85 1.93 -17.62
CA SER A 89 -11.29 0.71 -18.19
C SER A 89 -9.98 0.90 -18.95
N ASP A 90 -9.56 2.16 -19.16
CA ASP A 90 -8.39 2.46 -19.95
C ASP A 90 -7.82 3.85 -19.62
N ILE A 91 -6.52 4.03 -19.86
CA ILE A 91 -5.86 5.32 -19.81
C ILE A 91 -5.12 5.52 -21.12
N GLN A 92 -5.45 6.58 -21.83
CA GLN A 92 -4.84 6.92 -23.12
C GLN A 92 -4.35 8.37 -23.07
N GLY A 93 -3.03 8.54 -23.19
CA GLY A 93 -2.42 9.84 -23.00
C GLY A 93 -2.78 10.43 -21.64
N THR A 94 -3.36 11.61 -21.63
CA THR A 94 -3.75 12.35 -20.42
C THR A 94 -5.19 12.09 -19.96
N ASP A 95 -5.88 11.11 -20.55
CA ASP A 95 -7.29 10.83 -20.26
C ASP A 95 -7.52 9.44 -19.68
N ILE A 96 -8.33 9.36 -18.64
CA ILE A 96 -8.90 8.13 -18.09
C ILE A 96 -10.23 7.88 -18.80
N HIS A 97 -10.39 6.74 -19.43
CA HIS A 97 -11.54 6.41 -20.27
C HIS A 97 -12.52 5.47 -19.57
N CYS A 98 -13.80 5.80 -19.70
CA CYS A 98 -14.91 4.89 -19.39
C CYS A 98 -15.52 4.37 -20.68
N LYS A 99 -15.32 3.09 -20.99
CA LYS A 99 -15.80 2.49 -22.26
C LYS A 99 -17.31 2.27 -22.33
N CYS A 100 -18.03 2.33 -21.20
CA CYS A 100 -19.49 2.13 -21.20
C CYS A 100 -20.22 3.15 -22.09
N HIS A 101 -19.88 4.42 -21.93
CA HIS A 101 -20.56 5.51 -22.65
C HIS A 101 -19.59 6.57 -23.20
N GLY A 102 -18.28 6.30 -23.18
CA GLY A 102 -17.27 7.16 -23.76
C GLY A 102 -16.85 8.38 -22.90
N ALA A 103 -17.24 8.43 -21.63
CA ALA A 103 -16.78 9.48 -20.74
C ALA A 103 -15.27 9.44 -20.57
N LYS A 104 -14.63 10.62 -20.50
CA LYS A 104 -13.19 10.77 -20.27
C LYS A 104 -12.94 11.75 -19.14
N PHE A 105 -11.86 11.49 -18.42
CA PHE A 105 -11.45 12.29 -17.26
C PHE A 105 -9.94 12.53 -17.30
N SER A 106 -9.53 13.70 -16.87
CA SER A 106 -8.11 14.08 -16.80
C SER A 106 -7.33 13.26 -15.78
N ILE A 107 -6.13 12.83 -16.13
CA ILE A 107 -5.20 12.19 -15.18
C ILE A 107 -4.68 13.16 -14.12
N ALA A 108 -4.75 14.47 -14.34
CA ALA A 108 -4.19 15.48 -13.45
C ALA A 108 -5.08 15.75 -12.23
N ASP A 109 -6.39 15.77 -12.42
CA ASP A 109 -7.35 16.20 -11.39
C ASP A 109 -8.68 15.43 -11.41
N GLY A 110 -8.84 14.47 -12.32
CA GLY A 110 -10.07 13.70 -12.46
C GLY A 110 -11.22 14.49 -13.10
N SER A 111 -11.01 15.72 -13.58
CA SER A 111 -12.05 16.52 -14.22
C SER A 111 -12.55 15.87 -15.51
N VAL A 112 -13.81 16.17 -15.89
CA VAL A 112 -14.40 15.63 -17.12
C VAL A 112 -13.77 16.32 -18.32
N THR A 113 -13.16 15.55 -19.21
CA THR A 113 -12.62 16.00 -20.50
C THR A 113 -13.55 15.66 -21.67
N ASN A 114 -14.40 14.63 -21.50
CA ASN A 114 -15.45 14.29 -22.45
C ASN A 114 -16.67 13.70 -21.75
N GLY A 115 -17.87 14.15 -22.14
CA GLY A 115 -19.14 13.63 -21.61
C GLY A 115 -19.35 12.14 -21.98
N PRO A 116 -20.44 11.54 -21.47
CA PRO A 116 -21.63 12.14 -20.86
C PRO A 116 -21.53 12.41 -19.33
N ALA A 117 -20.43 12.04 -18.66
CA ALA A 117 -20.25 12.43 -17.26
C ALA A 117 -20.23 13.96 -17.12
N THR A 118 -20.81 14.46 -16.04
CA THR A 118 -20.87 15.91 -15.72
C THR A 118 -20.14 16.26 -14.43
N LYS A 119 -19.63 15.27 -13.72
CA LYS A 119 -18.91 15.43 -12.46
C LYS A 119 -17.54 14.77 -12.56
N PRO A 120 -16.51 15.32 -11.89
CA PRO A 120 -15.19 14.70 -11.87
C PRO A 120 -15.22 13.32 -11.19
N LEU A 121 -14.21 12.50 -11.44
CA LEU A 121 -13.97 11.30 -10.64
C LEU A 121 -13.77 11.69 -9.18
N LYS A 122 -14.26 10.86 -8.28
CA LYS A 122 -14.06 11.08 -6.85
C LYS A 122 -12.56 10.92 -6.53
N ALA A 123 -11.96 11.99 -6.02
CA ALA A 123 -10.56 11.95 -5.60
C ALA A 123 -10.36 10.98 -4.44
N ALA A 124 -9.23 10.30 -4.46
CA ALA A 124 -8.69 9.48 -3.39
C ALA A 124 -7.30 10.01 -3.02
N LYS A 125 -6.78 9.57 -1.90
CA LYS A 125 -5.47 9.99 -1.42
C LYS A 125 -4.38 9.14 -2.05
N ALA A 126 -3.34 9.79 -2.58
CA ALA A 126 -2.12 9.13 -3.04
C ALA A 126 -0.93 9.80 -2.36
N GLU A 127 -0.10 9.00 -1.69
CA GLU A 127 1.09 9.49 -0.98
C GLU A 127 2.29 8.63 -1.37
N LEU A 128 3.37 9.27 -1.80
CA LEU A 128 4.64 8.60 -2.03
C LEU A 128 5.34 8.37 -0.69
N ASP A 129 5.67 7.11 -0.41
CA ASP A 129 6.42 6.68 0.75
C ASP A 129 7.59 5.79 0.29
N GLY A 130 8.77 6.37 0.23
CA GLY A 130 9.93 5.75 -0.38
C GLY A 130 9.72 5.49 -1.86
N ASP A 131 9.70 4.23 -2.26
CA ASP A 131 9.44 3.75 -3.63
C ASP A 131 8.00 3.26 -3.85
N GLN A 132 7.14 3.39 -2.84
CA GLN A 132 5.76 2.95 -2.86
C GLN A 132 4.79 4.13 -2.86
N VAL A 133 3.72 4.03 -3.63
CA VAL A 133 2.58 4.95 -3.57
C VAL A 133 1.48 4.29 -2.74
N LYS A 134 1.15 4.91 -1.61
CA LYS A 134 0.04 4.51 -0.75
C LYS A 134 -1.24 5.19 -1.21
N VAL A 135 -2.27 4.39 -1.44
CA VAL A 135 -3.57 4.84 -1.92
C VAL A 135 -4.64 4.51 -0.88
N SER A 136 -5.48 5.48 -0.56
CA SER A 136 -6.62 5.31 0.35
C SER A 136 -7.82 6.18 -0.08
N ALA A 137 -9.03 5.77 0.35
CA ALA A 137 -10.27 6.49 0.06
C ALA A 137 -10.42 7.77 0.90
#